data_8533220283e7619652d720890f932f6f
#
_entry.id   8533220283e7619652d720890f932f6f
#
_cell.length_a   1.000
_cell.length_b   1.000
_cell.length_c   1.000
_cell.angle_alpha   90.00
_cell.angle_beta   90.00
_cell.angle_gamma   90.00
#
_symmetry.space_group_name_H-M   'P 1'
#
loop_
_entity.id
_entity.type
_entity.pdbx_description
1 polymer ?
#
loop_
_entity_poly.entity_id
_entity_poly.type
_entity_poly.pdbx_seq_one_letter_code
_entity_poly.pdbx_strand_id
1 'polypeptide(L)'
;LLNLSKLWVILILILSSSSQANSLNENKLNYRADLLLGNFNDKQNYLLAGVKVKLDNNWKIYWKNPGEAGLPPKIIFDKISNVSNVNLLFPEPKSFKFFNIDTFGYDKEIIFPLKIYVKNPEKMIFGNLKFYAQICNQICVPIEENFKLNYFPINSQISNSSLKINEALNKVPKLY
;
A
#
# COMPACT_ATOMS: atom_id res chain seq x y z
N LEU A 1 57.79 38.49 -14.67
CA LEU A 1 57.83 37.05 -15.00
C LEU A 1 56.98 36.29 -13.96
N LEU A 2 55.71 36.01 -14.32
CA LEU A 2 54.80 35.27 -13.47
C LEU A 2 55.25 33.79 -13.42
N ASN A 3 55.55 33.32 -12.22
CA ASN A 3 56.14 32.02 -12.03
C ASN A 3 55.14 30.91 -12.32
N LEU A 4 55.34 30.15 -13.41
CA LEU A 4 54.44 29.08 -13.88
C LEU A 4 54.08 28.05 -12.77
N SER A 5 54.98 27.86 -11.81
CA SER A 5 54.75 26.94 -10.68
C SER A 5 53.61 27.39 -9.75
N LYS A 6 53.36 28.69 -9.61
CA LYS A 6 52.29 29.24 -8.78
C LYS A 6 50.91 29.12 -9.49
N LEU A 7 50.89 29.14 -10.80
CA LEU A 7 49.65 28.92 -11.57
C LEU A 7 49.13 27.48 -11.42
N TRP A 8 50.04 26.51 -11.34
CA TRP A 8 49.65 25.09 -11.16
C TRP A 8 49.03 24.79 -9.80
N VAL A 9 49.51 25.45 -8.76
CA VAL A 9 48.99 25.28 -7.40
C VAL A 9 47.57 25.87 -7.28
N ILE A 10 47.31 26.99 -7.94
CA ILE A 10 45.98 27.63 -7.95
C ILE A 10 44.99 26.79 -8.75
N LEU A 11 45.41 26.16 -9.85
CA LEU A 11 44.56 25.30 -10.66
C LEU A 11 44.12 24.02 -9.92
N ILE A 12 45.01 23.45 -9.07
CA ILE A 12 44.71 22.25 -8.26
C ILE A 12 43.71 22.58 -7.12
N LEU A 13 43.78 23.78 -6.56
CA LEU A 13 42.87 24.23 -5.50
C LEU A 13 41.44 24.48 -5.98
N ILE A 14 41.22 24.74 -7.27
CA ILE A 14 39.87 24.97 -7.83
C ILE A 14 39.17 23.64 -8.16
N LEU A 15 39.92 22.54 -8.35
CA LEU A 15 39.35 21.22 -8.69
C LEU A 15 38.91 20.41 -7.47
N SER A 16 39.11 20.89 -6.24
CA SER A 16 38.68 20.22 -4.99
C SER A 16 37.37 20.73 -4.42
N SER A 17 36.54 21.45 -5.19
CA SER A 17 35.16 21.68 -4.85
C SER A 17 34.38 20.37 -5.05
N SER A 18 34.49 19.47 -4.06
CA SER A 18 33.62 18.34 -3.91
C SER A 18 32.18 18.85 -3.90
N SER A 19 31.46 18.63 -4.98
CA SER A 19 30.01 18.74 -5.00
C SER A 19 29.47 17.81 -3.93
N GLN A 20 29.13 18.36 -2.77
CA GLN A 20 28.22 17.69 -1.84
C GLN A 20 26.90 17.58 -2.59
N ALA A 21 26.70 16.45 -3.24
CA ALA A 21 25.38 16.04 -3.65
C ALA A 21 24.57 15.97 -2.35
N ASN A 22 23.73 16.98 -2.09
CA ASN A 22 22.66 16.86 -1.11
C ASN A 22 21.88 15.62 -1.53
N SER A 23 22.01 14.55 -0.74
CA SER A 23 21.06 13.44 -0.82
C SER A 23 19.68 14.06 -0.64
N LEU A 24 18.92 14.09 -1.72
CA LEU A 24 17.50 14.44 -1.66
C LEU A 24 16.93 13.58 -0.54
N ASN A 25 16.44 14.23 0.50
CA ASN A 25 15.71 13.62 1.60
C ASN A 25 14.80 12.57 0.98
N GLU A 26 15.05 11.28 1.21
CA GLU A 26 14.06 10.26 0.94
C GLU A 26 12.79 10.74 1.63
N ASN A 27 11.79 11.08 0.84
CA ASN A 27 10.49 11.53 1.35
C ASN A 27 10.06 10.47 2.36
N LYS A 28 10.14 10.80 3.64
CA LYS A 28 9.74 9.91 4.71
C LYS A 28 8.25 9.62 4.49
N LEU A 29 7.98 8.50 3.86
CA LEU A 29 6.61 8.01 3.67
C LEU A 29 6.03 7.81 5.06
N ASN A 30 4.90 8.46 5.34
CA ASN A 30 4.21 8.36 6.63
C ASN A 30 3.43 7.05 6.76
N TYR A 31 3.68 6.11 5.87
CA TYR A 31 3.05 4.80 5.82
C TYR A 31 3.95 3.78 5.12
N ARG A 32 3.59 2.53 5.28
CA ARG A 32 4.08 1.40 4.48
C ARG A 32 2.90 0.52 4.10
N ALA A 33 2.86 0.05 2.84
CA ALA A 33 1.84 -0.87 2.38
C ALA A 33 2.47 -2.12 1.74
N ASP A 34 1.89 -3.30 2.05
CA ASP A 34 2.34 -4.59 1.55
C ASP A 34 1.12 -5.39 1.04
N LEU A 35 1.26 -6.11 -0.07
CA LEU A 35 0.29 -7.12 -0.49
C LEU A 35 0.59 -8.45 0.21
N LEU A 36 -0.38 -8.93 0.96
CA LEU A 36 -0.34 -10.26 1.58
C LEU A 36 -1.14 -11.23 0.69
N LEU A 37 -0.56 -12.38 0.39
CA LEU A 37 -1.25 -13.48 -0.30
C LEU A 37 -1.61 -14.56 0.71
N GLY A 38 -2.86 -14.95 0.72
CA GLY A 38 -3.43 -15.99 1.56
C GLY A 38 -3.74 -17.27 0.78
N ASN A 39 -4.79 -17.98 1.20
CA ASN A 39 -5.18 -19.25 0.61
C ASN A 39 -6.16 -19.05 -0.54
N PHE A 40 -6.14 -19.99 -1.47
CA PHE A 40 -7.21 -20.14 -2.46
C PHE A 40 -8.43 -20.84 -1.81
N ASN A 41 -9.62 -20.32 -2.07
CA ASN A 41 -10.88 -20.92 -1.66
C ASN A 41 -11.51 -21.63 -2.86
N ASP A 42 -11.37 -22.95 -2.91
CA ASP A 42 -11.86 -23.77 -4.02
C ASP A 42 -13.39 -23.73 -4.16
N LYS A 43 -14.12 -23.63 -3.02
CA LYS A 43 -15.59 -23.65 -3.03
C LYS A 43 -16.18 -22.38 -3.65
N GLN A 44 -15.52 -21.25 -3.49
CA GLN A 44 -16.00 -19.94 -3.95
C GLN A 44 -15.12 -19.34 -5.06
N ASN A 45 -14.10 -20.09 -5.49
CA ASN A 45 -13.20 -19.77 -6.60
C ASN A 45 -12.53 -18.39 -6.48
N TYR A 46 -11.98 -18.05 -5.31
CA TYR A 46 -11.21 -16.83 -5.10
C TYR A 46 -9.91 -17.08 -4.32
N LEU A 47 -8.89 -16.31 -4.66
CA LEU A 47 -7.71 -16.13 -3.82
C LEU A 47 -8.05 -15.12 -2.72
N LEU A 48 -7.88 -15.52 -1.46
CA LEU A 48 -7.91 -14.59 -0.34
C LEU A 48 -6.55 -13.88 -0.27
N ALA A 49 -6.56 -12.57 -0.32
CA ALA A 49 -5.39 -11.71 -0.20
C ALA A 49 -5.71 -10.54 0.74
N GLY A 50 -4.76 -9.63 0.97
CA GLY A 50 -4.99 -8.44 1.78
C GLY A 50 -3.97 -7.36 1.51
N VAL A 51 -4.39 -6.09 1.52
CA VAL A 51 -3.47 -4.95 1.57
C VAL A 51 -3.27 -4.58 3.03
N LYS A 52 -2.06 -4.80 3.53
CA LYS A 52 -1.65 -4.36 4.84
C LYS A 52 -1.08 -2.96 4.75
N VAL A 53 -1.65 -2.02 5.51
CA VAL A 53 -1.16 -0.65 5.62
C VAL A 53 -0.73 -0.42 7.07
N LYS A 54 0.51 -0.02 7.27
CA LYS A 54 1.05 0.44 8.54
C LYS A 54 1.27 1.94 8.44
N LEU A 55 0.67 2.69 9.36
CA LEU A 55 0.73 4.14 9.42
C LEU A 55 1.69 4.60 10.52
N ASP A 56 2.36 5.70 10.30
CA ASP A 56 3.08 6.42 11.35
C ASP A 56 2.11 7.02 12.38
N ASN A 57 2.63 7.41 13.54
CA ASN A 57 1.82 7.96 14.61
C ASN A 57 1.00 9.17 14.14
N ASN A 58 -0.26 9.21 14.59
CA ASN A 58 -1.26 10.24 14.30
C ASN A 58 -1.78 10.26 12.85
N TRP A 59 -1.25 9.43 11.94
CA TRP A 59 -1.83 9.25 10.62
C TRP A 59 -3.01 8.30 10.65
N LYS A 60 -3.98 8.53 9.77
CA LYS A 60 -5.21 7.75 9.63
C LYS A 60 -5.46 7.43 8.16
N ILE A 61 -6.08 6.29 7.90
CA ILE A 61 -6.62 5.88 6.61
C ILE A 61 -8.10 5.63 6.77
N TYR A 62 -8.90 5.92 5.76
CA TYR A 62 -10.35 5.97 5.89
C TYR A 62 -11.05 4.63 5.63
N TRP A 63 -12.26 4.52 6.15
CA TRP A 63 -13.19 3.43 5.87
C TRP A 63 -13.93 3.66 4.55
N LYS A 64 -14.74 2.66 4.10
CA LYS A 64 -15.56 2.76 2.87
C LYS A 64 -16.53 3.94 2.89
N ASN A 65 -17.05 4.29 4.06
CA ASN A 65 -17.89 5.45 4.31
C ASN A 65 -17.19 6.35 5.34
N PRO A 66 -16.31 7.25 4.90
CA PRO A 66 -15.44 8.00 5.80
C PRO A 66 -16.14 9.06 6.65
N GLY A 67 -17.41 9.35 6.40
CA GLY A 67 -18.13 10.48 6.96
C GLY A 67 -18.04 11.70 6.05
N GLU A 68 -17.94 12.88 6.64
CA GLU A 68 -17.96 14.15 5.89
C GLU A 68 -16.58 14.56 5.32
N ALA A 69 -15.51 13.83 5.67
CA ALA A 69 -14.14 14.13 5.19
C ALA A 69 -13.36 12.87 4.88
N GLY A 70 -12.44 12.99 3.89
CA GLY A 70 -11.54 11.92 3.46
C GLY A 70 -12.05 11.11 2.27
N LEU A 71 -11.12 10.35 1.68
CA LEU A 71 -11.40 9.48 0.54
C LEU A 71 -11.15 8.01 0.92
N PRO A 72 -12.12 7.11 0.64
CA PRO A 72 -11.96 5.70 0.94
C PRO A 72 -10.90 5.04 0.06
N PRO A 73 -10.21 4.00 0.57
CA PRO A 73 -9.36 3.14 -0.24
C PRO A 73 -10.10 2.51 -1.42
N LYS A 74 -9.37 2.34 -2.54
CA LYS A 74 -9.86 1.70 -3.76
C LYS A 74 -8.81 0.74 -4.30
N ILE A 75 -9.28 -0.33 -4.92
CA ILE A 75 -8.44 -1.24 -5.70
C ILE A 75 -8.82 -1.11 -7.18
N ILE A 76 -7.81 -0.97 -8.03
CA ILE A 76 -7.98 -1.02 -9.48
C ILE A 76 -7.16 -2.20 -9.99
N PHE A 77 -7.80 -3.03 -10.81
CA PHE A 77 -7.13 -4.11 -11.53
C PHE A 77 -7.40 -3.95 -13.02
N ASP A 78 -6.33 -3.75 -13.77
CA ASP A 78 -6.39 -3.69 -15.22
C ASP A 78 -5.45 -4.76 -15.78
N LYS A 79 -5.96 -5.50 -16.77
CA LYS A 79 -5.17 -6.52 -17.49
C LYS A 79 -4.52 -7.58 -16.59
N ILE A 80 -5.15 -7.94 -15.48
CA ILE A 80 -4.73 -9.11 -14.71
C ILE A 80 -5.26 -10.36 -15.41
N SER A 81 -4.35 -11.23 -15.83
CA SER A 81 -4.72 -12.50 -16.45
C SER A 81 -5.43 -13.40 -15.44
N ASN A 82 -6.44 -14.13 -15.89
CA ASN A 82 -7.17 -15.13 -15.12
C ASN A 82 -7.95 -14.59 -13.90
N VAL A 83 -8.22 -13.27 -13.85
CA VAL A 83 -9.06 -12.64 -12.81
C VAL A 83 -10.35 -12.12 -13.44
N SER A 84 -11.48 -12.37 -12.80
CA SER A 84 -12.79 -11.87 -13.21
C SER A 84 -13.21 -10.64 -12.40
N ASN A 85 -12.89 -10.59 -11.10
CA ASN A 85 -13.23 -9.51 -10.20
C ASN A 85 -12.30 -9.44 -9.01
N VAL A 86 -12.21 -8.27 -8.37
CA VAL A 86 -11.48 -8.05 -7.11
C VAL A 86 -12.35 -7.23 -6.17
N ASN A 87 -12.67 -7.79 -5.01
CA ASN A 87 -13.45 -7.10 -3.98
C ASN A 87 -12.52 -6.67 -2.84
N LEU A 88 -12.47 -5.37 -2.58
CA LEU A 88 -11.84 -4.77 -1.40
C LEU A 88 -12.84 -4.76 -0.25
N LEU A 89 -12.46 -5.36 0.88
CA LEU A 89 -13.30 -5.46 2.07
C LEU A 89 -12.76 -4.57 3.19
N PHE A 90 -13.68 -4.07 4.01
CA PHE A 90 -13.37 -3.09 5.03
C PHE A 90 -13.74 -3.63 6.41
N PRO A 91 -12.77 -3.93 7.29
CA PRO A 91 -13.03 -4.25 8.69
C PRO A 91 -13.82 -3.16 9.39
N GLU A 92 -14.34 -3.45 10.56
CA GLU A 92 -15.03 -2.46 11.39
C GLU A 92 -14.12 -1.28 11.71
N PRO A 93 -14.55 -0.02 11.45
CA PRO A 93 -13.74 1.16 11.65
C PRO A 93 -13.79 1.67 13.09
N LYS A 94 -12.87 2.59 13.41
CA LYS A 94 -12.96 3.48 14.57
C LYS A 94 -13.52 4.83 14.13
N SER A 95 -14.19 5.54 15.06
CA SER A 95 -14.55 6.93 14.90
C SER A 95 -13.41 7.86 15.33
N PHE A 96 -13.18 8.92 14.57
CA PHE A 96 -12.20 9.96 14.85
C PHE A 96 -12.78 11.35 14.64
N LYS A 97 -12.24 12.33 15.33
CA LYS A 97 -12.46 13.75 15.00
C LYS A 97 -11.35 14.24 14.07
N PHE A 98 -11.73 14.87 12.97
CA PHE A 98 -10.84 15.59 12.05
C PHE A 98 -11.39 17.02 11.91
N PHE A 99 -10.70 18.00 12.51
CA PHE A 99 -11.21 19.40 12.61
C PHE A 99 -12.68 19.50 13.09
N ASN A 100 -13.02 18.80 14.18
CA ASN A 100 -14.37 18.67 14.74
C ASN A 100 -15.41 17.93 13.88
N ILE A 101 -15.03 17.37 12.74
CA ILE A 101 -15.87 16.55 11.87
C ILE A 101 -15.69 15.08 12.27
N ASP A 102 -16.79 14.33 12.36
CA ASP A 102 -16.74 12.91 12.62
C ASP A 102 -16.34 12.15 11.36
N THR A 103 -15.29 11.37 11.49
CA THR A 103 -14.76 10.52 10.41
C THR A 103 -14.57 9.09 10.87
N PHE A 104 -14.61 8.15 9.93
CA PHE A 104 -14.46 6.72 10.21
C PHE A 104 -13.27 6.15 9.44
N GLY A 105 -12.44 5.38 10.13
CA GLY A 105 -11.24 4.81 9.52
C GLY A 105 -10.39 4.03 10.51
N TYR A 106 -9.07 4.04 10.28
CA TYR A 106 -8.11 3.24 11.02
C TYR A 106 -6.85 4.05 11.32
N ASP A 107 -6.22 3.71 12.43
CA ASP A 107 -4.91 4.19 12.88
C ASP A 107 -3.91 3.02 12.97
N LYS A 108 -2.62 3.29 13.04
CA LYS A 108 -1.53 2.33 13.24
C LYS A 108 -1.39 1.29 12.12
N GLU A 109 -2.07 0.16 12.24
CA GLU A 109 -1.99 -0.93 11.26
C GLU A 109 -3.38 -1.46 10.94
N ILE A 110 -3.64 -1.67 9.65
CA ILE A 110 -4.86 -2.28 9.14
C ILE A 110 -4.53 -3.25 7.99
N ILE A 111 -5.26 -4.33 7.91
CA ILE A 111 -5.31 -5.20 6.73
C ILE A 111 -6.69 -5.06 6.11
N PHE A 112 -6.73 -4.64 4.86
CA PHE A 112 -7.93 -4.65 4.02
C PHE A 112 -7.99 -5.98 3.29
N PRO A 113 -8.91 -6.91 3.63
CA PRO A 113 -9.02 -8.17 2.92
C PRO A 113 -9.44 -7.97 1.47
N LEU A 114 -8.90 -8.78 0.58
CA LEU A 114 -9.24 -8.85 -0.83
C LEU A 114 -9.77 -10.23 -1.18
N LYS A 115 -10.88 -10.30 -1.92
CA LYS A 115 -11.30 -11.50 -2.63
C LYS A 115 -11.01 -11.33 -4.11
N ILE A 116 -10.02 -12.05 -4.62
CA ILE A 116 -9.61 -12.03 -6.03
C ILE A 116 -10.25 -13.23 -6.71
N TYR A 117 -11.33 -13.01 -7.46
CA TYR A 117 -12.08 -14.08 -8.12
C TYR A 117 -11.36 -14.55 -9.37
N VAL A 118 -11.14 -15.86 -9.46
CA VAL A 118 -10.33 -16.54 -10.48
C VAL A 118 -11.23 -17.13 -11.54
N LYS A 119 -10.87 -17.01 -12.82
CA LYS A 119 -11.63 -17.62 -13.94
C LYS A 119 -11.36 -19.13 -14.05
N ASN A 120 -10.10 -19.52 -13.90
CA ASN A 120 -9.66 -20.92 -13.98
C ASN A 120 -8.59 -21.19 -12.92
N PRO A 121 -8.84 -22.04 -11.90
CA PRO A 121 -7.89 -22.32 -10.83
C PRO A 121 -6.64 -23.07 -11.29
N GLU A 122 -6.67 -23.72 -12.45
CA GLU A 122 -5.52 -24.42 -13.04
C GLU A 122 -4.55 -23.51 -13.79
N LYS A 123 -4.88 -22.22 -13.90
CA LYS A 123 -4.06 -21.22 -14.58
C LYS A 123 -3.50 -20.20 -13.60
N MET A 124 -2.30 -19.74 -13.91
CA MET A 124 -1.64 -18.70 -13.14
C MET A 124 -2.40 -17.38 -13.18
N ILE A 125 -2.43 -16.69 -12.05
CA ILE A 125 -2.86 -15.29 -11.94
C ILE A 125 -1.62 -14.43 -12.10
N PHE A 126 -1.67 -13.51 -13.04
CA PHE A 126 -0.52 -12.64 -13.34
C PHE A 126 -0.98 -11.23 -13.72
N GLY A 127 -0.35 -10.21 -13.13
CA GLY A 127 -0.63 -8.80 -13.44
C GLY A 127 -0.31 -7.85 -12.30
N ASN A 128 -0.95 -6.68 -12.29
CA ASN A 128 -0.73 -5.66 -11.28
C ASN A 128 -2.05 -5.21 -10.65
N LEU A 129 -2.04 -5.08 -9.33
CA LEU A 129 -3.08 -4.43 -8.54
C LEU A 129 -2.62 -3.04 -8.15
N LYS A 130 -3.43 -2.03 -8.37
CA LYS A 130 -3.19 -0.67 -7.90
C LYS A 130 -4.09 -0.37 -6.71
N PHE A 131 -3.49 0.03 -5.61
CA PHE A 131 -4.19 0.46 -4.41
C PHE A 131 -4.07 1.96 -4.28
N TYR A 132 -5.21 2.63 -4.21
CA TYR A 132 -5.30 4.07 -4.00
C TYR A 132 -5.97 4.32 -2.67
N ALA A 133 -5.45 5.25 -1.89
CA ALA A 133 -6.07 5.71 -0.66
C ALA A 133 -5.68 7.16 -0.36
N GLN A 134 -6.27 7.72 0.67
CA GLN A 134 -5.84 8.96 1.27
C GLN A 134 -5.50 8.71 2.73
N ILE A 135 -4.35 9.21 3.16
CA ILE A 135 -3.95 9.21 4.56
C ILE A 135 -3.92 10.65 5.08
N CYS A 136 -4.38 10.85 6.30
CA CYS A 136 -4.49 12.18 6.89
C CYS A 136 -3.91 12.24 8.31
N ASN A 137 -3.29 13.39 8.61
CA ASN A 137 -2.98 13.84 9.96
C ASN A 137 -3.48 15.28 10.10
N GLN A 138 -2.63 16.30 10.01
CA GLN A 138 -3.04 17.70 9.86
C GLN A 138 -3.36 18.06 8.40
N ILE A 139 -2.73 17.36 7.48
CA ILE A 139 -2.98 17.41 6.04
C ILE A 139 -3.36 16.04 5.52
N CYS A 140 -4.02 16.01 4.38
CA CYS A 140 -4.36 14.76 3.69
C CYS A 140 -3.46 14.57 2.47
N VAL A 141 -2.87 13.39 2.34
CA VAL A 141 -1.96 13.02 1.25
C VAL A 141 -2.53 11.82 0.50
N PRO A 142 -2.70 11.91 -0.82
CA PRO A 142 -3.06 10.75 -1.62
C PRO A 142 -1.87 9.78 -1.67
N ILE A 143 -2.16 8.48 -1.63
CA ILE A 143 -1.18 7.41 -1.77
C ILE A 143 -1.59 6.46 -2.87
N GLU A 144 -0.60 5.98 -3.61
CA GLU A 144 -0.75 4.98 -4.67
C GLU A 144 0.32 3.91 -4.50
N GLU A 145 -0.12 2.63 -4.49
CA GLU A 145 0.77 1.48 -4.46
C GLU A 145 0.48 0.53 -5.62
N ASN A 146 1.54 0.01 -6.22
CA ASN A 146 1.48 -0.95 -7.31
C ASN A 146 2.01 -2.30 -6.85
N PHE A 147 1.13 -3.29 -6.73
CA PHE A 147 1.48 -4.64 -6.32
C PHE A 147 1.51 -5.59 -7.50
N LYS A 148 2.65 -6.27 -7.70
CA LYS A 148 2.74 -7.37 -8.65
C LYS A 148 2.04 -8.60 -8.08
N LEU A 149 1.10 -9.14 -8.83
CA LEU A 149 0.42 -10.39 -8.52
C LEU A 149 0.95 -11.48 -9.44
N ASN A 150 1.52 -12.50 -8.83
CA ASN A 150 2.00 -13.71 -9.51
C ASN A 150 1.70 -14.90 -8.60
N TYR A 151 0.67 -15.67 -8.93
CA TYR A 151 0.16 -16.70 -8.04
C TYR A 151 -0.45 -17.87 -8.80
N PHE A 152 -0.18 -19.08 -8.32
CA PHE A 152 -0.76 -20.31 -8.85
C PHE A 152 -1.74 -20.90 -7.83
N PRO A 153 -3.06 -20.94 -8.11
CA PRO A 153 -4.09 -21.26 -7.11
C PRO A 153 -3.98 -22.63 -6.46
N ILE A 154 -3.68 -23.67 -7.25
CA ILE A 154 -3.70 -25.08 -6.78
C ILE A 154 -2.63 -25.37 -5.71
N ASN A 155 -1.55 -24.58 -5.63
CA ASN A 155 -0.43 -24.82 -4.71
C ASN A 155 -0.50 -23.99 -3.43
N SER A 156 -1.68 -23.55 -3.01
CA SER A 156 -1.83 -22.67 -1.84
C SER A 156 -1.71 -23.43 -0.52
N GLN A 157 -0.58 -23.28 0.17
CA GLN A 157 -0.43 -23.72 1.56
C GLN A 157 -0.91 -22.63 2.52
N ILE A 158 -1.42 -23.05 3.70
CA ILE A 158 -1.77 -22.12 4.77
C ILE A 158 -0.50 -21.42 5.24
N SER A 159 -0.49 -20.09 5.11
CA SER A 159 0.63 -19.24 5.51
C SER A 159 0.27 -18.36 6.72
N ASN A 160 1.28 -17.82 7.40
CA ASN A 160 1.05 -16.81 8.46
C ASN A 160 0.28 -15.59 7.93
N SER A 161 0.41 -15.26 6.64
CA SER A 161 -0.37 -14.22 5.99
C SER A 161 -1.85 -14.57 5.96
N SER A 162 -2.19 -15.83 5.67
CA SER A 162 -3.57 -16.32 5.65
C SER A 162 -4.27 -16.12 6.99
N LEU A 163 -3.59 -16.41 8.11
CA LEU A 163 -4.16 -16.22 9.45
C LEU A 163 -4.50 -14.75 9.70
N LYS A 164 -3.56 -13.84 9.43
CA LYS A 164 -3.76 -12.39 9.61
C LYS A 164 -4.88 -11.84 8.73
N ILE A 165 -4.97 -12.29 7.48
CA ILE A 165 -6.02 -11.86 6.56
C ILE A 165 -7.38 -12.37 7.04
N ASN A 166 -7.48 -13.62 7.53
CA ASN A 166 -8.71 -14.17 8.06
C ASN A 166 -9.16 -13.44 9.34
N GLU A 167 -8.25 -13.07 10.23
CA GLU A 167 -8.57 -12.23 11.39
C GLU A 167 -9.18 -10.88 10.96
N ALA A 168 -8.62 -10.25 9.94
CA ALA A 168 -9.15 -9.00 9.39
C ALA A 168 -10.50 -9.22 8.70
N LEU A 169 -10.67 -10.33 7.96
CA LEU A 169 -11.91 -10.69 7.29
C LEU A 169 -13.06 -10.93 8.29
N ASN A 170 -12.77 -11.54 9.44
CA ASN A 170 -13.75 -11.76 10.49
C ASN A 170 -14.26 -10.47 11.15
N LYS A 171 -13.51 -9.37 11.01
CA LYS A 171 -13.91 -8.03 11.48
C LYS A 171 -14.69 -7.23 10.44
N VAL A 172 -14.90 -7.76 9.24
CA VAL A 172 -15.72 -7.09 8.22
C VAL A 172 -17.19 -7.19 8.62
N PRO A 173 -17.93 -6.07 8.75
CA PRO A 173 -19.34 -6.08 9.08
C PRO A 173 -20.14 -6.92 8.09
N LYS A 174 -20.94 -7.84 8.60
CA LYS A 174 -21.89 -8.61 7.78
C LYS A 174 -23.06 -7.68 7.47
N LEU A 175 -23.39 -7.53 6.19
CA LEU A 175 -24.65 -6.91 5.79
C LEU A 175 -25.77 -7.88 6.20
N TYR A 176 -26.63 -7.45 7.09
CA TYR A 176 -27.87 -8.14 7.41
C TYR A 176 -28.96 -7.75 6.41
#